data_78a2f07c0135380367292a015a2d1ccc
#
_entry.id   78a2f07c0135380367292a015a2d1ccc
#
_cell.length_a   1.000
_cell.length_b   1.000
_cell.length_c   1.000
_cell.angle_alpha   90.00
_cell.angle_beta   90.00
_cell.angle_gamma   90.00
#
_symmetry.space_group_name_H-M   'P 1'
#
loop_
_entity.id
_entity.type
_entity.pdbx_description
1 polymer ?
#
loop_
_entity_poly.entity_id
_entity_poly.type
_entity_poly.pdbx_seq_one_letter_code
_entity_poly.pdbx_strand_id
1 'polypeptide(L)'
;MTTNEQKKRIYLSSPHMSAEGYEKAFIEEAFATNWIAPLGPNVDSFERELAERVGVKAAVALSSGTAAIHLALKAVGVGQGDIVFCQDLTFSATANPIRYQGAIPVFIDSDHTWNMCPKTLKKAFEKYEAMGQKPKAVIVVHLYGLSADLDAIMEICREYDVPLIEDAAESLGSLYKGKQTGTFGDLGVFSFNGNKIITTSGGGMLVSNDEEKIKKARYWATQAREPVRYYEHKDLGFNYRMSNICAGIGRGQLRVLDERIAKKKYIFDYYKEHLSDLEGLEMMPIQDYDDPNCWLSCIILSTDRVKPTDIIEALEAENIESRPIWKPMHLQPYYQNCDFITLQEQGSVSEDIFNRGLCLPSDTKMTDEDLAKVTMVIRGLWG
;
A
#
# COMPACT_ATOMS: atom_id res chain seq x y z
N MET A 1 29.33 -37.37 7.74
CA MET A 1 28.59 -36.66 6.66
C MET A 1 27.48 -35.90 7.37
N THR A 2 27.72 -34.65 7.71
CA THR A 2 26.69 -33.79 8.31
C THR A 2 25.73 -33.42 7.18
N THR A 3 24.51 -33.96 7.25
CA THR A 3 23.39 -33.49 6.42
C THR A 3 23.23 -32.01 6.70
N ASN A 4 23.56 -31.17 5.71
CA ASN A 4 23.24 -29.74 5.71
C ASN A 4 21.72 -29.68 5.62
N GLU A 5 21.00 -29.74 6.75
CA GLU A 5 19.57 -29.42 6.77
C GLU A 5 19.46 -27.98 6.32
N GLN A 6 18.96 -27.79 5.11
CA GLN A 6 18.72 -26.47 4.54
C GLN A 6 17.72 -25.77 5.47
N LYS A 7 18.15 -24.76 6.23
CA LYS A 7 17.30 -23.98 7.13
C LYS A 7 16.07 -23.49 6.35
N LYS A 8 14.88 -23.77 6.86
CA LYS A 8 13.60 -23.28 6.28
C LYS A 8 13.68 -21.76 6.11
N ARG A 9 13.33 -21.23 4.92
CA ARG A 9 13.25 -19.78 4.70
C ARG A 9 12.06 -19.19 5.45
N ILE A 10 12.30 -18.17 6.27
CA ILE A 10 11.26 -17.33 6.84
C ILE A 10 11.16 -16.08 5.96
N TYR A 11 9.99 -15.86 5.32
CA TYR A 11 9.77 -14.77 4.40
C TYR A 11 9.27 -13.52 5.11
N LEU A 12 9.52 -12.35 4.51
CA LEU A 12 8.99 -11.08 4.99
C LEU A 12 7.45 -11.05 4.92
N SER A 13 6.90 -11.41 3.79
CA SER A 13 5.46 -11.62 3.56
C SER A 13 5.30 -12.34 2.22
N SER A 14 4.60 -13.46 2.20
CA SER A 14 4.45 -14.30 1.01
C SER A 14 2.98 -14.73 0.83
N PRO A 15 2.59 -15.19 -0.36
CA PRO A 15 1.22 -15.67 -0.59
C PRO A 15 0.83 -16.78 0.39
N HIS A 16 -0.39 -16.68 0.93
CA HIS A 16 -0.95 -17.67 1.83
C HIS A 16 -2.39 -18.00 1.44
N MET A 17 -2.57 -19.14 0.77
CA MET A 17 -3.90 -19.59 0.34
C MET A 17 -4.74 -20.08 1.52
N SER A 18 -6.07 -20.04 1.37
CA SER A 18 -6.98 -20.56 2.40
C SER A 18 -6.79 -22.07 2.61
N ALA A 19 -6.92 -22.52 3.85
CA ALA A 19 -6.88 -23.94 4.19
C ALA A 19 -8.09 -24.70 3.57
N GLU A 20 -9.23 -24.03 3.45
CA GLU A 20 -10.48 -24.53 2.89
C GLU A 20 -10.46 -24.66 1.36
N GLY A 21 -9.48 -24.02 0.70
CA GLY A 21 -9.34 -24.08 -0.76
C GLY A 21 -10.36 -23.24 -1.52
N TYR A 22 -10.85 -22.13 -0.91
CA TYR A 22 -11.84 -21.25 -1.55
C TYR A 22 -11.39 -20.74 -2.93
N GLU A 23 -10.11 -20.39 -3.06
CA GLU A 23 -9.53 -19.92 -4.32
C GLU A 23 -9.65 -20.96 -5.42
N LYS A 24 -9.37 -22.25 -5.09
CA LYS A 24 -9.43 -23.36 -6.05
C LYS A 24 -10.83 -23.55 -6.58
N ALA A 25 -11.86 -23.47 -5.71
CA ALA A 25 -13.25 -23.64 -6.13
C ALA A 25 -13.66 -22.59 -7.19
N PHE A 26 -13.29 -21.31 -7.00
CA PHE A 26 -13.58 -20.26 -7.98
C PHE A 26 -12.77 -20.38 -9.27
N ILE A 27 -11.53 -20.88 -9.20
CA ILE A 27 -10.71 -21.15 -10.40
C ILE A 27 -11.29 -22.31 -11.18
N GLU A 28 -11.66 -23.40 -10.54
CA GLU A 28 -12.28 -24.57 -11.17
C GLU A 28 -13.60 -24.21 -11.87
N GLU A 29 -14.45 -23.40 -11.24
CA GLU A 29 -15.66 -22.86 -11.85
C GLU A 29 -15.35 -22.05 -13.12
N ALA A 30 -14.33 -21.17 -13.06
CA ALA A 30 -13.94 -20.35 -14.19
C ALA A 30 -13.45 -21.22 -15.37
N PHE A 31 -12.70 -22.29 -15.12
CA PHE A 31 -12.29 -23.23 -16.14
C PHE A 31 -13.46 -24.06 -16.67
N ALA A 32 -14.34 -24.58 -15.83
CA ALA A 32 -15.50 -25.36 -16.21
C ALA A 32 -16.47 -24.58 -17.12
N THR A 33 -16.55 -23.26 -16.90
CA THR A 33 -17.43 -22.36 -17.67
C THR A 33 -16.72 -21.63 -18.82
N ASN A 34 -15.42 -21.89 -19.04
CA ASN A 34 -14.55 -21.17 -20.00
C ASN A 34 -14.45 -19.64 -19.78
N TRP A 35 -14.74 -19.14 -18.57
CA TRP A 35 -14.59 -17.72 -18.22
C TRP A 35 -13.15 -17.41 -17.75
N ILE A 36 -12.17 -17.49 -18.66
CA ILE A 36 -10.75 -17.22 -18.40
C ILE A 36 -10.25 -15.94 -19.07
N ALA A 37 -11.13 -14.96 -19.21
CA ALA A 37 -10.87 -13.64 -19.81
C ALA A 37 -10.78 -12.51 -18.76
N PRO A 38 -10.39 -11.29 -19.13
CA PRO A 38 -10.39 -10.13 -18.21
C PRO A 38 -11.80 -9.54 -18.01
N LEU A 39 -12.78 -10.39 -17.92
CA LEU A 39 -14.17 -10.13 -17.59
C LEU A 39 -14.79 -11.45 -17.13
N GLY A 40 -15.90 -11.41 -16.40
CA GLY A 40 -16.62 -12.60 -15.98
C GLY A 40 -17.18 -12.52 -14.56
N PRO A 41 -17.94 -13.58 -14.15
CA PRO A 41 -18.67 -13.56 -12.88
C PRO A 41 -17.81 -13.33 -11.63
N ASN A 42 -16.55 -13.82 -11.62
CA ASN A 42 -15.66 -13.61 -10.50
C ASN A 42 -15.21 -12.14 -10.42
N VAL A 43 -14.95 -11.48 -11.56
CA VAL A 43 -14.58 -10.06 -11.58
C VAL A 43 -15.72 -9.21 -11.01
N ASP A 44 -16.95 -9.41 -11.51
CA ASP A 44 -18.13 -8.64 -11.08
C ASP A 44 -18.44 -8.90 -9.59
N SER A 45 -18.30 -10.15 -9.15
CA SER A 45 -18.52 -10.52 -7.74
C SER A 45 -17.45 -9.96 -6.83
N PHE A 46 -16.17 -10.02 -7.22
CA PHE A 46 -15.08 -9.51 -6.39
C PHE A 46 -15.18 -7.99 -6.20
N GLU A 47 -15.56 -7.25 -7.26
CA GLU A 47 -15.80 -5.80 -7.17
C GLU A 47 -16.92 -5.49 -6.16
N ARG A 48 -18.06 -6.20 -6.24
CA ARG A 48 -19.17 -6.03 -5.31
C ARG A 48 -18.80 -6.43 -3.89
N GLU A 49 -18.23 -7.62 -3.71
CA GLU A 49 -17.87 -8.17 -2.40
C GLU A 49 -16.83 -7.28 -1.68
N LEU A 50 -15.85 -6.72 -2.42
CA LEU A 50 -14.91 -5.79 -1.82
C LEU A 50 -15.56 -4.44 -1.50
N ALA A 51 -16.37 -3.88 -2.42
CA ALA A 51 -17.08 -2.61 -2.17
C ALA A 51 -17.96 -2.70 -0.91
N GLU A 52 -18.70 -3.79 -0.75
CA GLU A 52 -19.49 -4.09 0.44
C GLU A 52 -18.62 -4.20 1.70
N ARG A 53 -17.49 -4.93 1.60
CA ARG A 53 -16.55 -5.13 2.72
C ARG A 53 -15.95 -3.83 3.23
N VAL A 54 -15.56 -2.93 2.34
CA VAL A 54 -14.91 -1.67 2.71
C VAL A 54 -15.90 -0.52 2.93
N GLY A 55 -17.17 -0.70 2.57
CA GLY A 55 -18.24 0.27 2.80
C GLY A 55 -18.28 1.42 1.80
N VAL A 56 -18.04 1.15 0.50
CA VAL A 56 -18.15 2.13 -0.60
C VAL A 56 -19.22 1.70 -1.60
N LYS A 57 -19.66 2.64 -2.47
CA LYS A 57 -20.71 2.38 -3.44
C LYS A 57 -20.25 1.57 -4.65
N ALA A 58 -19.00 1.77 -5.09
CA ALA A 58 -18.51 1.16 -6.32
C ALA A 58 -17.02 0.83 -6.28
N ALA A 59 -16.66 -0.20 -7.04
CA ALA A 59 -15.29 -0.66 -7.22
C ALA A 59 -15.04 -1.10 -8.68
N VAL A 60 -13.79 -1.05 -9.11
CA VAL A 60 -13.33 -1.62 -10.38
C VAL A 60 -12.04 -2.40 -10.18
N ALA A 61 -12.06 -3.69 -10.52
CA ALA A 61 -10.93 -4.60 -10.43
C ALA A 61 -9.96 -4.39 -11.60
N LEU A 62 -8.68 -4.22 -11.27
CA LEU A 62 -7.62 -3.84 -12.19
C LEU A 62 -6.42 -4.79 -12.07
N SER A 63 -5.53 -4.72 -13.06
CA SER A 63 -4.36 -5.60 -13.15
C SER A 63 -3.29 -5.33 -12.07
N SER A 64 -3.32 -4.18 -11.40
CA SER A 64 -2.40 -3.83 -10.30
C SER A 64 -2.89 -2.60 -9.53
N GLY A 65 -2.36 -2.39 -8.32
CA GLY A 65 -2.53 -1.12 -7.59
C GLY A 65 -1.97 0.08 -8.36
N THR A 66 -0.87 -0.09 -9.07
CA THR A 66 -0.28 0.95 -9.94
C THR A 66 -1.26 1.39 -11.03
N ALA A 67 -1.95 0.44 -11.68
CA ALA A 67 -2.99 0.73 -12.66
C ALA A 67 -4.18 1.46 -12.02
N ALA A 68 -4.52 1.14 -10.77
CA ALA A 68 -5.58 1.80 -10.02
C ALA A 68 -5.22 3.25 -9.70
N ILE A 69 -3.99 3.53 -9.23
CA ILE A 69 -3.51 4.91 -8.99
C ILE A 69 -3.49 5.71 -10.31
N HIS A 70 -3.04 5.09 -11.41
CA HIS A 70 -3.03 5.74 -12.72
C HIS A 70 -4.43 6.18 -13.17
N LEU A 71 -5.41 5.29 -13.03
CA LEU A 71 -6.80 5.62 -13.36
C LEU A 71 -7.44 6.58 -12.36
N ALA A 72 -7.05 6.54 -11.08
CA ALA A 72 -7.48 7.52 -10.08
C ALA A 72 -7.04 8.93 -10.47
N LEU A 73 -5.76 9.12 -10.83
CA LEU A 73 -5.23 10.40 -11.30
C LEU A 73 -5.96 10.88 -12.55
N LYS A 74 -6.18 10.00 -13.54
CA LYS A 74 -6.96 10.32 -14.73
C LYS A 74 -8.41 10.72 -14.40
N ALA A 75 -9.05 10.06 -13.42
CA ALA A 75 -10.43 10.32 -13.00
C ALA A 75 -10.62 11.67 -12.31
N VAL A 76 -9.58 12.18 -11.63
CA VAL A 76 -9.59 13.54 -11.06
C VAL A 76 -9.03 14.60 -12.04
N GLY A 77 -8.77 14.21 -13.28
CA GLY A 77 -8.39 15.11 -14.38
C GLY A 77 -6.93 15.54 -14.37
N VAL A 78 -6.04 14.75 -13.76
CA VAL A 78 -4.59 14.98 -13.84
C VAL A 78 -4.09 14.68 -15.26
N GLY A 79 -3.29 15.58 -15.81
CA GLY A 79 -2.70 15.47 -17.14
C GLY A 79 -1.31 16.09 -17.26
N GLN A 80 -0.89 16.31 -18.49
CA GLN A 80 0.45 16.82 -18.82
C GLN A 80 0.73 18.17 -18.14
N GLY A 81 1.80 18.21 -17.34
CA GLY A 81 2.29 19.42 -16.67
C GLY A 81 1.57 19.76 -15.36
N ASP A 82 0.49 19.05 -15.00
CA ASP A 82 -0.18 19.23 -13.71
C ASP A 82 0.73 18.85 -12.53
N ILE A 83 0.55 19.52 -11.41
CA ILE A 83 1.29 19.23 -10.18
C ILE A 83 0.45 18.29 -9.32
N VAL A 84 1.10 17.27 -8.74
CA VAL A 84 0.48 16.34 -7.80
C VAL A 84 1.33 16.27 -6.53
N PHE A 85 0.73 16.59 -5.39
CA PHE A 85 1.38 16.38 -4.09
C PHE A 85 1.30 14.89 -3.71
N CYS A 86 2.43 14.31 -3.35
CA CYS A 86 2.57 12.89 -3.08
C CYS A 86 3.36 12.67 -1.79
N GLN A 87 2.92 11.76 -0.95
CA GLN A 87 3.72 11.32 0.20
C GLN A 87 5.11 10.88 -0.25
N ASP A 88 6.14 11.31 0.48
CA ASP A 88 7.53 11.02 0.14
C ASP A 88 7.96 9.62 0.58
N LEU A 89 7.61 9.22 1.80
CA LEU A 89 7.91 7.89 2.33
C LEU A 89 6.86 6.90 1.84
N THR A 90 7.15 6.29 0.68
CA THR A 90 6.23 5.36 0.02
C THR A 90 6.96 4.44 -0.96
N PHE A 91 6.24 3.43 -1.44
CA PHE A 91 6.68 2.63 -2.58
C PHE A 91 6.54 3.40 -3.90
N SER A 92 7.45 3.18 -4.85
CA SER A 92 7.49 3.92 -6.12
C SER A 92 6.22 3.84 -6.97
N ALA A 93 5.37 2.82 -6.75
CA ALA A 93 4.10 2.68 -7.45
C ALA A 93 3.09 3.79 -7.13
N THR A 94 3.26 4.52 -6.01
CA THR A 94 2.46 5.71 -5.71
C THR A 94 2.83 6.90 -6.60
N ALA A 95 4.13 7.11 -6.85
CA ALA A 95 4.66 8.25 -7.59
C ALA A 95 4.73 8.02 -9.11
N ASN A 96 5.05 6.79 -9.56
CA ASN A 96 5.23 6.50 -10.98
C ASN A 96 4.01 6.87 -11.85
N PRO A 97 2.75 6.60 -11.45
CA PRO A 97 1.57 6.96 -12.23
C PRO A 97 1.39 8.46 -12.46
N ILE A 98 1.93 9.32 -11.58
CA ILE A 98 1.96 10.77 -11.80
C ILE A 98 2.77 11.06 -13.08
N ARG A 99 3.93 10.40 -13.21
CA ARG A 99 4.77 10.55 -14.41
C ARG A 99 4.14 9.92 -15.65
N TYR A 100 3.34 8.85 -15.50
CA TYR A 100 2.61 8.26 -16.64
C TYR A 100 1.58 9.23 -17.23
N GLN A 101 0.97 10.11 -16.41
CA GLN A 101 0.10 11.17 -16.85
C GLN A 101 0.87 12.40 -17.43
N GLY A 102 2.22 12.37 -17.41
CA GLY A 102 3.03 13.52 -17.76
C GLY A 102 3.01 14.64 -16.72
N ALA A 103 2.50 14.36 -15.54
CA ALA A 103 2.39 15.29 -14.42
C ALA A 103 3.71 15.34 -13.61
N ILE A 104 3.78 16.31 -12.71
CA ILE A 104 4.96 16.63 -11.91
C ILE A 104 4.67 16.27 -10.46
N PRO A 105 5.34 15.25 -9.88
CA PRO A 105 5.22 14.97 -8.46
C PRO A 105 5.97 16.01 -7.64
N VAL A 106 5.38 16.42 -6.52
CA VAL A 106 5.99 17.18 -5.45
C VAL A 106 5.89 16.34 -4.19
N PHE A 107 7.01 16.02 -3.57
CA PHE A 107 7.03 15.11 -2.44
C PHE A 107 6.85 15.86 -1.13
N ILE A 108 5.99 15.32 -0.26
CA ILE A 108 5.63 15.86 1.04
C ILE A 108 6.22 14.95 2.11
N ASP A 109 7.04 15.53 2.98
CA ASP A 109 7.70 14.79 4.06
C ASP A 109 6.72 14.19 5.07
N SER A 110 7.19 13.20 5.78
CA SER A 110 6.49 12.53 6.88
C SER A 110 6.60 13.29 8.20
N ASP A 111 5.87 12.84 9.19
CA ASP A 111 6.06 13.19 10.59
C ASP A 111 6.26 11.94 11.46
N HIS A 112 6.11 12.09 12.77
CA HIS A 112 6.27 11.02 13.76
C HIS A 112 5.31 9.83 13.54
N THR A 113 4.26 9.99 12.74
CA THR A 113 3.32 8.91 12.38
C THR A 113 3.81 8.04 11.23
N TRP A 114 4.94 8.41 10.62
CA TRP A 114 5.54 7.84 9.40
C TRP A 114 4.76 8.15 8.11
N ASN A 115 3.57 8.67 8.23
CA ASN A 115 2.73 9.09 7.11
C ASN A 115 2.92 10.57 6.76
N MET A 116 2.24 11.05 5.72
CA MET A 116 2.29 12.44 5.27
C MET A 116 2.02 13.41 6.43
N CYS A 117 2.93 14.34 6.68
CA CYS A 117 2.77 15.38 7.69
C CYS A 117 1.75 16.43 7.23
N PRO A 118 0.62 16.64 7.96
CA PRO A 118 -0.38 17.64 7.59
C PRO A 118 0.19 19.07 7.55
N LYS A 119 1.09 19.41 8.49
CA LYS A 119 1.74 20.72 8.51
C LYS A 119 2.65 20.95 7.30
N THR A 120 3.35 19.90 6.87
CA THR A 120 4.18 19.96 5.65
C THR A 120 3.31 20.09 4.40
N LEU A 121 2.16 19.38 4.35
CA LEU A 121 1.18 19.50 3.28
C LEU A 121 0.65 20.94 3.20
N LYS A 122 0.28 21.54 4.33
CA LYS A 122 -0.19 22.95 4.38
C LYS A 122 0.89 23.91 3.84
N LYS A 123 2.14 23.75 4.31
CA LYS A 123 3.29 24.53 3.80
C LYS A 123 3.47 24.38 2.28
N ALA A 124 3.25 23.19 1.74
CA ALA A 124 3.32 22.96 0.30
C ALA A 124 2.23 23.75 -0.45
N PHE A 125 0.99 23.73 0.04
CA PHE A 125 -0.09 24.51 -0.54
C PHE A 125 0.21 26.01 -0.52
N GLU A 126 0.64 26.55 0.61
CA GLU A 126 1.00 27.98 0.76
C GLU A 126 2.14 28.38 -0.19
N LYS A 127 3.17 27.53 -0.34
CA LYS A 127 4.27 27.76 -1.28
C LYS A 127 3.78 27.84 -2.72
N TYR A 128 2.97 26.87 -3.14
CA TYR A 128 2.51 26.79 -4.54
C TYR A 128 1.46 27.85 -4.86
N GLU A 129 0.59 28.21 -3.91
CA GLU A 129 -0.34 29.34 -4.05
C GLU A 129 0.41 30.67 -4.25
N ALA A 130 1.47 30.93 -3.48
CA ALA A 130 2.33 32.10 -3.64
C ALA A 130 3.02 32.16 -5.03
N MET A 131 3.22 31.00 -5.68
CA MET A 131 3.72 30.90 -7.06
C MET A 131 2.62 31.01 -8.12
N GLY A 132 1.36 31.20 -7.71
CA GLY A 132 0.20 31.20 -8.62
C GLY A 132 -0.11 29.84 -9.22
N GLN A 133 0.32 28.75 -8.54
CA GLN A 133 0.11 27.38 -8.97
C GLN A 133 -0.79 26.63 -7.98
N LYS A 134 -1.61 25.73 -8.48
CA LYS A 134 -2.47 24.86 -7.65
C LYS A 134 -2.20 23.40 -8.00
N PRO A 135 -1.93 22.52 -7.02
CA PRO A 135 -1.84 21.10 -7.31
C PRO A 135 -3.18 20.56 -7.77
N LYS A 136 -3.15 19.60 -8.68
CA LYS A 136 -4.35 18.98 -9.25
C LYS A 136 -4.91 17.86 -8.38
N ALA A 137 -4.08 17.21 -7.59
CA ALA A 137 -4.45 16.16 -6.64
C ALA A 137 -3.43 16.03 -5.50
N VAL A 138 -3.86 15.43 -4.40
CA VAL A 138 -3.00 14.93 -3.33
C VAL A 138 -3.11 13.41 -3.29
N ILE A 139 -1.98 12.70 -3.16
CA ILE A 139 -1.95 11.26 -2.90
C ILE A 139 -1.35 11.04 -1.51
N VAL A 140 -2.16 10.55 -0.57
CA VAL A 140 -1.73 10.10 0.74
C VAL A 140 -1.58 8.58 0.73
N VAL A 141 -0.65 8.06 1.51
CA VAL A 141 -0.39 6.62 1.66
C VAL A 141 -0.70 6.20 3.09
N HIS A 142 -1.16 4.98 3.28
CA HIS A 142 -1.30 4.32 4.57
C HIS A 142 -0.16 3.32 4.74
N LEU A 143 1.00 3.84 5.16
CA LEU A 143 2.28 3.12 5.11
C LEU A 143 2.30 1.90 6.05
N TYR A 144 2.65 0.74 5.53
CA TYR A 144 2.72 -0.55 6.24
C TYR A 144 1.43 -0.97 6.97
N GLY A 145 0.31 -0.33 6.64
CA GLY A 145 -0.98 -0.55 7.28
C GLY A 145 -1.35 0.52 8.32
N LEU A 146 -0.43 1.44 8.65
CA LEU A 146 -0.71 2.60 9.52
C LEU A 146 -1.58 3.62 8.79
N SER A 147 -2.61 4.16 9.46
CA SER A 147 -3.44 5.23 8.88
C SER A 147 -2.72 6.58 8.94
N ALA A 148 -2.78 7.35 7.86
CA ALA A 148 -2.45 8.76 7.91
C ALA A 148 -3.48 9.54 8.75
N ASP A 149 -3.13 10.75 9.24
CA ASP A 149 -4.09 11.65 9.90
C ASP A 149 -5.06 12.24 8.85
N LEU A 150 -6.10 11.44 8.54
CA LEU A 150 -7.03 11.76 7.48
C LEU A 150 -7.89 12.99 7.76
N ASP A 151 -8.25 13.27 9.02
CA ASP A 151 -9.06 14.44 9.33
C ASP A 151 -8.31 15.73 9.00
N ALA A 152 -7.05 15.84 9.42
CA ALA A 152 -6.21 17.01 9.15
C ALA A 152 -5.89 17.16 7.66
N ILE A 153 -5.55 16.06 6.99
CA ILE A 153 -5.23 16.07 5.54
C ILE A 153 -6.48 16.44 4.71
N MET A 154 -7.64 15.86 5.01
CA MET A 154 -8.89 16.16 4.33
C MET A 154 -9.37 17.59 4.56
N GLU A 155 -9.16 18.15 5.75
CA GLU A 155 -9.48 19.55 6.03
C GLU A 155 -8.66 20.47 5.13
N ILE A 156 -7.35 20.24 5.02
CA ILE A 156 -6.46 21.00 4.13
C ILE A 156 -6.88 20.84 2.66
N CYS A 157 -7.12 19.59 2.20
CA CYS A 157 -7.55 19.36 0.81
C CYS A 157 -8.86 20.07 0.46
N ARG A 158 -9.82 20.12 1.41
CA ARG A 158 -11.08 20.85 1.25
C ARG A 158 -10.88 22.37 1.24
N GLU A 159 -10.01 22.91 2.08
CA GLU A 159 -9.68 24.34 2.10
C GLU A 159 -9.17 24.82 0.74
N TYR A 160 -8.33 24.01 0.09
CA TYR A 160 -7.76 24.35 -1.22
C TYR A 160 -8.58 23.81 -2.41
N ASP A 161 -9.70 23.12 -2.16
CA ASP A 161 -10.53 22.49 -3.19
C ASP A 161 -9.70 21.61 -4.14
N VAL A 162 -8.96 20.63 -3.55
CA VAL A 162 -8.10 19.68 -4.25
C VAL A 162 -8.52 18.25 -3.90
N PRO A 163 -8.75 17.36 -4.88
CA PRO A 163 -9.14 15.98 -4.61
C PRO A 163 -8.04 15.20 -3.92
N LEU A 164 -8.45 14.31 -3.00
CA LEU A 164 -7.60 13.40 -2.27
C LEU A 164 -7.74 11.98 -2.83
N ILE A 165 -6.61 11.35 -3.14
CA ILE A 165 -6.49 9.94 -3.49
C ILE A 165 -5.80 9.22 -2.34
N GLU A 166 -6.37 8.13 -1.84
CA GLU A 166 -5.77 7.29 -0.82
C GLU A 166 -5.10 6.08 -1.47
N ASP A 167 -3.77 5.99 -1.35
CA ASP A 167 -3.06 4.75 -1.62
C ASP A 167 -3.13 3.84 -0.39
N ALA A 168 -4.15 3.00 -0.37
CA ALA A 168 -4.43 2.00 0.66
C ALA A 168 -3.91 0.60 0.28
N ALA A 169 -2.90 0.54 -0.61
CA ALA A 169 -2.32 -0.72 -1.09
C ALA A 169 -1.76 -1.62 0.02
N GLU A 170 -1.53 -1.07 1.21
CA GLU A 170 -0.94 -1.75 2.37
C GLU A 170 -1.93 -1.84 3.55
N SER A 171 -3.10 -1.21 3.45
CA SER A 171 -4.01 -0.98 4.58
C SER A 171 -5.42 -1.56 4.42
N LEU A 172 -5.61 -2.56 3.55
CA LEU A 172 -6.89 -3.27 3.52
C LEU A 172 -7.16 -3.95 4.86
N GLY A 173 -8.26 -3.57 5.51
CA GLY A 173 -8.61 -4.00 6.86
C GLY A 173 -8.09 -3.09 7.98
N SER A 174 -7.29 -2.05 7.67
CA SER A 174 -6.95 -1.00 8.65
C SER A 174 -8.09 -0.01 8.80
N LEU A 175 -8.31 0.46 10.03
CA LEU A 175 -9.38 1.40 10.33
C LEU A 175 -8.80 2.72 10.88
N TYR A 176 -9.25 3.83 10.32
CA TYR A 176 -9.07 5.16 10.89
C TYR A 176 -10.35 5.55 11.62
N LYS A 177 -10.30 5.72 12.96
CA LYS A 177 -11.48 6.02 13.79
C LYS A 177 -12.66 5.08 13.53
N GLY A 178 -12.37 3.78 13.35
CA GLY A 178 -13.37 2.74 13.14
C GLY A 178 -13.92 2.60 11.72
N LYS A 179 -13.42 3.39 10.74
CA LYS A 179 -13.82 3.30 9.33
C LYS A 179 -12.62 2.89 8.47
N GLN A 180 -12.85 2.02 7.48
CA GLN A 180 -11.83 1.48 6.57
C GLN A 180 -11.04 2.60 5.84
N THR A 181 -9.71 2.57 5.89
CA THR A 181 -8.82 3.40 5.07
C THR A 181 -9.03 3.12 3.58
N GLY A 182 -8.77 4.12 2.73
CA GLY A 182 -9.08 4.03 1.29
C GLY A 182 -10.54 4.36 0.96
N THR A 183 -11.34 4.86 1.94
CA THR A 183 -12.76 5.18 1.74
C THR A 183 -13.14 6.60 2.18
N PHE A 184 -12.16 7.43 2.51
CA PHE A 184 -12.33 8.80 2.98
C PHE A 184 -12.15 9.84 1.89
N GLY A 185 -11.15 9.66 1.04
CA GLY A 185 -10.88 10.53 -0.11
C GLY A 185 -11.86 10.38 -1.25
N ASP A 186 -11.60 11.08 -2.36
CA ASP A 186 -12.40 10.97 -3.58
C ASP A 186 -12.30 9.58 -4.21
N LEU A 187 -11.11 8.97 -4.13
CA LEU A 187 -10.78 7.66 -4.67
C LEU A 187 -9.81 6.94 -3.75
N GLY A 188 -10.01 5.64 -3.58
CA GLY A 188 -9.11 4.77 -2.83
C GLY A 188 -8.59 3.62 -3.69
N VAL A 189 -7.36 3.19 -3.39
CA VAL A 189 -6.68 2.14 -4.14
C VAL A 189 -6.24 1.03 -3.21
N PHE A 190 -6.62 -0.21 -3.53
CA PHE A 190 -6.11 -1.42 -2.89
C PHE A 190 -5.22 -2.22 -3.84
N SER A 191 -4.26 -2.94 -3.28
CA SER A 191 -3.36 -3.81 -4.03
C SER A 191 -3.50 -5.27 -3.57
N PHE A 192 -3.45 -6.17 -4.54
CA PHE A 192 -3.48 -7.62 -4.34
C PHE A 192 -2.25 -8.28 -4.95
N ASN A 193 -1.10 -7.59 -4.91
CA ASN A 193 0.17 -8.18 -5.30
C ASN A 193 0.52 -9.37 -4.38
N GLY A 194 1.45 -10.23 -4.82
CA GLY A 194 1.77 -11.49 -4.14
C GLY A 194 2.07 -11.40 -2.65
N ASN A 195 2.67 -10.28 -2.20
CA ASN A 195 3.09 -10.06 -0.82
C ASN A 195 2.10 -9.24 0.04
N LYS A 196 0.95 -8.82 -0.51
CA LYS A 196 -0.05 -8.05 0.24
C LYS A 196 -0.82 -8.93 1.23
N ILE A 197 -1.64 -8.30 2.08
CA ILE A 197 -2.38 -9.00 3.15
C ILE A 197 -3.27 -10.13 2.61
N ILE A 198 -3.85 -9.91 1.44
CA ILE A 198 -4.45 -10.91 0.56
C ILE A 198 -3.93 -10.70 -0.87
N THR A 199 -3.94 -11.74 -1.68
CA THR A 199 -3.37 -11.69 -3.02
C THR A 199 -4.32 -12.22 -4.09
N THR A 200 -4.16 -11.72 -5.33
CA THR A 200 -4.73 -12.29 -6.54
C THR A 200 -3.63 -12.76 -7.50
N SER A 201 -2.43 -13.09 -7.00
CA SER A 201 -1.16 -13.21 -7.75
C SER A 201 -0.64 -11.83 -8.16
N GLY A 202 -1.38 -11.09 -8.94
CA GLY A 202 -1.23 -9.67 -9.25
C GLY A 202 -2.62 -9.06 -9.44
N GLY A 203 -2.83 -7.85 -8.91
CA GLY A 203 -4.11 -7.16 -9.00
C GLY A 203 -4.17 -5.90 -8.17
N GLY A 204 -5.23 -5.14 -8.39
CA GLY A 204 -5.59 -3.96 -7.62
C GLY A 204 -7.08 -3.67 -7.76
N MET A 205 -7.57 -2.74 -6.95
CA MET A 205 -8.95 -2.27 -6.98
C MET A 205 -8.97 -0.76 -6.79
N LEU A 206 -9.68 -0.05 -7.65
CA LEU A 206 -10.03 1.34 -7.46
C LEU A 206 -11.45 1.41 -6.89
N VAL A 207 -11.64 2.16 -5.82
CA VAL A 207 -12.93 2.26 -5.11
C VAL A 207 -13.34 3.72 -4.93
N SER A 208 -14.64 3.99 -4.89
CA SER A 208 -15.19 5.32 -4.61
C SER A 208 -16.67 5.26 -4.24
N ASN A 209 -17.15 6.33 -3.58
CA ASN A 209 -18.57 6.62 -3.46
C ASN A 209 -19.14 7.38 -4.69
N ASP A 210 -18.28 7.83 -5.60
CA ASP A 210 -18.64 8.42 -6.90
C ASP A 210 -18.66 7.32 -7.97
N GLU A 211 -19.85 6.79 -8.23
CA GLU A 211 -20.06 5.71 -9.19
C GLU A 211 -19.66 6.11 -10.62
N GLU A 212 -19.82 7.40 -10.99
CA GLU A 212 -19.45 7.85 -12.33
C GLU A 212 -17.92 7.86 -12.54
N LYS A 213 -17.13 8.19 -11.52
CA LYS A 213 -15.66 8.05 -11.58
C LYS A 213 -15.25 6.58 -11.77
N ILE A 214 -15.88 5.65 -11.05
CA ILE A 214 -15.59 4.19 -11.18
C ILE A 214 -16.02 3.67 -12.56
N LYS A 215 -17.19 4.07 -13.06
CA LYS A 215 -17.65 3.72 -14.40
C LYS A 215 -16.71 4.24 -15.49
N LYS A 216 -16.21 5.48 -15.33
CA LYS A 216 -15.23 6.07 -16.25
C LYS A 216 -13.89 5.33 -16.19
N ALA A 217 -13.41 4.97 -14.99
CA ALA A 217 -12.21 4.16 -14.82
C ALA A 217 -12.34 2.78 -15.49
N ARG A 218 -13.49 2.12 -15.36
CA ARG A 218 -13.80 0.85 -16.03
C ARG A 218 -13.76 1.00 -17.56
N TYR A 219 -14.34 2.07 -18.11
CA TYR A 219 -14.29 2.39 -19.52
C TYR A 219 -12.84 2.52 -20.01
N TRP A 220 -12.00 3.27 -19.30
CA TRP A 220 -10.58 3.40 -19.66
C TRP A 220 -9.81 2.09 -19.50
N ALA A 221 -10.12 1.29 -18.49
CA ALA A 221 -9.46 0.00 -18.25
C ALA A 221 -9.76 -1.05 -19.35
N THR A 222 -10.81 -0.82 -20.16
CA THR A 222 -11.22 -1.64 -21.30
C THR A 222 -10.95 -0.94 -22.64
N GLN A 223 -9.78 -0.32 -22.77
CA GLN A 223 -9.28 0.39 -23.94
C GLN A 223 -10.13 1.60 -24.38
N ALA A 224 -11.01 2.13 -23.53
CA ALA A 224 -11.95 3.20 -23.87
C ALA A 224 -12.78 2.87 -25.12
N ARG A 225 -13.23 1.61 -25.21
CA ARG A 225 -14.02 1.14 -26.34
C ARG A 225 -15.47 1.62 -26.25
N GLU A 226 -15.95 2.26 -27.31
CA GLU A 226 -17.35 2.72 -27.43
C GLU A 226 -18.33 1.55 -27.59
N PRO A 227 -19.57 1.67 -27.11
CA PRO A 227 -20.59 0.62 -27.20
C PRO A 227 -21.27 0.63 -28.58
N VAL A 228 -20.48 0.55 -29.65
CA VAL A 228 -20.95 0.48 -31.05
C VAL A 228 -20.52 -0.83 -31.70
N ARG A 229 -21.06 -1.16 -32.90
CA ARG A 229 -20.82 -2.45 -33.55
C ARG A 229 -19.40 -2.62 -34.09
N TYR A 230 -18.69 -1.55 -34.34
CA TYR A 230 -17.30 -1.51 -34.76
C TYR A 230 -16.40 -1.01 -33.62
N TYR A 231 -15.09 -1.15 -33.76
CA TYR A 231 -14.14 -0.65 -32.77
C TYR A 231 -13.99 0.86 -32.96
N GLU A 232 -14.49 1.64 -32.01
CA GLU A 232 -14.32 3.08 -31.93
C GLU A 232 -13.78 3.45 -30.55
N HIS A 233 -12.82 4.37 -30.51
CA HIS A 233 -12.17 4.84 -29.30
C HIS A 233 -12.14 6.37 -29.32
N LYS A 234 -12.90 7.03 -28.45
CA LYS A 234 -12.96 8.49 -28.33
C LYS A 234 -12.01 9.06 -27.30
N ASP A 235 -11.42 8.18 -26.49
CA ASP A 235 -10.49 8.56 -25.42
C ASP A 235 -9.31 7.57 -25.40
N LEU A 236 -8.20 7.98 -24.79
CA LEU A 236 -7.08 7.09 -24.54
C LEU A 236 -7.44 6.10 -23.43
N GLY A 237 -7.50 4.83 -23.76
CA GLY A 237 -7.76 3.74 -22.83
C GLY A 237 -6.56 2.81 -22.64
N PHE A 238 -6.73 1.87 -21.73
CA PHE A 238 -5.68 0.94 -21.27
C PHE A 238 -6.23 -0.48 -21.22
N ASN A 239 -5.35 -1.47 -21.27
CA ASN A 239 -5.70 -2.87 -20.99
C ASN A 239 -5.38 -3.19 -19.54
N TYR A 240 -6.21 -2.70 -18.61
CA TYR A 240 -5.95 -2.75 -17.17
C TYR A 240 -6.95 -3.61 -16.38
N ARG A 241 -7.86 -4.33 -17.04
CA ARG A 241 -8.83 -5.18 -16.33
C ARG A 241 -8.15 -6.38 -15.67
N MET A 242 -8.64 -6.76 -14.49
CA MET A 242 -8.26 -8.00 -13.82
C MET A 242 -8.84 -9.21 -14.55
N SER A 243 -8.10 -10.31 -14.65
CA SER A 243 -8.63 -11.56 -15.19
C SER A 243 -9.63 -12.22 -14.24
N ASN A 244 -10.58 -12.99 -14.81
CA ASN A 244 -11.57 -13.72 -14.02
C ASN A 244 -10.93 -14.79 -13.11
N ILE A 245 -9.76 -15.32 -13.48
CA ILE A 245 -8.97 -16.24 -12.66
C ILE A 245 -8.42 -15.52 -11.43
N CYS A 246 -7.73 -14.38 -11.63
CA CYS A 246 -7.20 -13.57 -10.51
C CYS A 246 -8.32 -13.08 -9.59
N ALA A 247 -9.47 -12.67 -10.14
CA ALA A 247 -10.63 -12.28 -9.36
C ALA A 247 -11.20 -13.45 -8.53
N GLY A 248 -11.20 -14.66 -9.07
CA GLY A 248 -11.57 -15.87 -8.33
C GLY A 248 -10.65 -16.13 -7.13
N ILE A 249 -9.33 -15.95 -7.30
CA ILE A 249 -8.38 -16.01 -6.19
C ILE A 249 -8.76 -14.94 -5.16
N GLY A 250 -8.99 -13.68 -5.59
CA GLY A 250 -9.34 -12.56 -4.71
C GLY A 250 -10.60 -12.81 -3.88
N ARG A 251 -11.65 -13.39 -4.47
CA ARG A 251 -12.87 -13.77 -3.76
C ARG A 251 -12.61 -14.81 -2.67
N GLY A 252 -11.80 -15.83 -2.96
CA GLY A 252 -11.38 -16.82 -1.97
C GLY A 252 -10.58 -16.19 -0.83
N GLN A 253 -9.61 -15.35 -1.17
CA GLN A 253 -8.76 -14.62 -0.22
C GLN A 253 -9.56 -13.63 0.65
N LEU A 254 -10.58 -12.97 0.10
CA LEU A 254 -11.43 -12.05 0.86
C LEU A 254 -12.18 -12.74 2.00
N ARG A 255 -12.50 -14.03 1.86
CA ARG A 255 -13.15 -14.84 2.90
C ARG A 255 -12.29 -15.06 4.14
N VAL A 256 -10.96 -15.03 3.97
CA VAL A 256 -10.00 -15.24 5.07
C VAL A 256 -9.28 -13.94 5.49
N LEU A 257 -9.72 -12.78 5.01
CA LEU A 257 -9.10 -11.49 5.31
C LEU A 257 -8.99 -11.24 6.81
N ASP A 258 -10.06 -11.48 7.58
CA ASP A 258 -10.08 -11.21 9.03
C ASP A 258 -9.08 -12.11 9.79
N GLU A 259 -8.94 -13.36 9.36
CA GLU A 259 -7.92 -14.27 9.89
C GLU A 259 -6.50 -13.76 9.59
N ARG A 260 -6.27 -13.24 8.37
CA ARG A 260 -4.97 -12.67 8.00
C ARG A 260 -4.63 -11.42 8.81
N ILE A 261 -5.62 -10.53 9.03
CA ILE A 261 -5.47 -9.34 9.89
C ILE A 261 -5.13 -9.76 11.32
N ALA A 262 -5.90 -10.69 11.90
CA ALA A 262 -5.65 -11.17 13.26
C ALA A 262 -4.25 -11.76 13.42
N LYS A 263 -3.79 -12.56 12.45
CA LYS A 263 -2.42 -13.14 12.48
C LYS A 263 -1.33 -12.07 12.33
N LYS A 264 -1.54 -11.04 11.50
CA LYS A 264 -0.59 -9.92 11.37
C LYS A 264 -0.47 -9.12 12.66
N LYS A 265 -1.61 -8.80 13.29
CA LYS A 265 -1.64 -8.13 14.61
C LYS A 265 -0.95 -8.98 15.69
N TYR A 266 -1.22 -10.27 15.72
CA TYR A 266 -0.53 -11.20 16.63
C TYR A 266 0.99 -11.17 16.44
N ILE A 267 1.49 -11.16 15.21
CA ILE A 267 2.94 -11.08 14.91
C ILE A 267 3.52 -9.76 15.43
N PHE A 268 2.82 -8.65 15.19
CA PHE A 268 3.22 -7.33 15.67
C PHE A 268 3.30 -7.28 17.21
N ASP A 269 2.25 -7.76 17.87
CA ASP A 269 2.17 -7.79 19.34
C ASP A 269 3.26 -8.69 19.93
N TYR A 270 3.55 -9.82 19.30
CA TYR A 270 4.65 -10.70 19.70
C TYR A 270 6.01 -9.98 19.66
N TYR A 271 6.32 -9.26 18.56
CA TYR A 271 7.55 -8.49 18.48
C TYR A 271 7.58 -7.35 19.52
N LYS A 272 6.47 -6.65 19.70
CA LYS A 272 6.36 -5.61 20.72
C LYS A 272 6.64 -6.16 22.13
N GLU A 273 6.06 -7.30 22.49
CA GLU A 273 6.28 -7.93 23.80
C GLU A 273 7.74 -8.36 23.99
N HIS A 274 8.38 -8.93 22.95
CA HIS A 274 9.68 -9.58 23.08
C HIS A 274 10.88 -8.68 22.69
N LEU A 275 10.68 -7.47 22.19
CA LEU A 275 11.76 -6.57 21.77
C LEU A 275 11.73 -5.19 22.42
N SER A 276 10.62 -4.79 23.09
CA SER A 276 10.49 -3.43 23.64
C SER A 276 11.39 -3.13 24.84
N ASP A 277 12.00 -4.13 25.44
CA ASP A 277 12.99 -3.97 26.51
C ASP A 277 14.41 -3.71 25.98
N LEU A 278 14.63 -3.83 24.66
CA LEU A 278 15.92 -3.56 24.04
C LEU A 278 16.14 -2.05 23.92
N GLU A 279 17.23 -1.58 24.55
CA GLU A 279 17.55 -0.15 24.56
C GLU A 279 17.69 0.42 23.14
N GLY A 280 16.90 1.46 22.85
CA GLY A 280 16.91 2.16 21.57
C GLY A 280 16.23 1.42 20.43
N LEU A 281 15.42 0.39 20.69
CA LEU A 281 14.56 -0.26 19.72
C LEU A 281 13.10 0.13 20.00
N GLU A 282 12.42 0.68 19.00
CA GLU A 282 11.02 1.04 19.07
C GLU A 282 10.24 0.39 17.90
N MET A 283 9.00 0.00 18.17
CA MET A 283 8.08 -0.46 17.11
C MET A 283 7.52 0.74 16.35
N MET A 284 7.07 0.50 15.08
CA MET A 284 6.35 1.51 14.30
C MET A 284 5.22 2.15 15.13
N PRO A 285 4.96 3.47 14.98
CA PRO A 285 4.05 4.21 15.86
C PRO A 285 2.58 3.96 15.48
N ILE A 286 1.82 3.31 16.36
CA ILE A 286 0.36 3.20 16.22
C ILE A 286 -0.27 4.35 17.01
N GLN A 287 -1.10 5.14 16.35
CA GLN A 287 -1.78 6.30 16.94
C GLN A 287 -3.13 5.87 17.56
N ASP A 288 -3.68 6.67 18.50
CA ASP A 288 -4.97 6.38 19.15
C ASP A 288 -6.17 6.30 18.20
N TYR A 289 -6.06 6.94 17.04
CA TYR A 289 -7.09 6.90 16.01
C TYR A 289 -6.96 5.70 15.04
N ASP A 290 -5.88 4.94 15.14
CA ASP A 290 -5.47 3.92 14.18
C ASP A 290 -5.72 2.51 14.71
N ASP A 291 -6.38 1.67 13.94
CA ASP A 291 -6.46 0.23 14.14
C ASP A 291 -5.86 -0.47 12.90
N PRO A 292 -4.51 -0.56 12.84
CA PRO A 292 -3.79 -1.01 11.64
C PRO A 292 -3.94 -2.52 11.43
N ASN A 293 -3.89 -2.94 10.17
CA ASN A 293 -3.79 -4.35 9.81
C ASN A 293 -2.40 -4.95 10.07
N CYS A 294 -1.39 -4.10 10.40
CA CYS A 294 0.01 -4.49 10.61
C CYS A 294 0.57 -5.32 9.45
N TRP A 295 0.32 -4.89 8.19
CA TRP A 295 0.79 -5.63 7.01
C TRP A 295 2.26 -6.03 7.11
N LEU A 296 3.14 -5.10 7.52
CA LEU A 296 4.49 -5.40 7.96
C LEU A 296 4.71 -4.84 9.38
N SER A 297 5.36 -5.61 10.23
CA SER A 297 5.87 -5.16 11.52
C SER A 297 7.20 -4.47 11.29
N CYS A 298 7.29 -3.18 11.62
CA CYS A 298 8.50 -2.38 11.42
C CYS A 298 9.04 -1.91 12.77
N ILE A 299 10.37 -1.73 12.82
CA ILE A 299 11.07 -1.17 13.97
C ILE A 299 11.95 0.00 13.53
N ILE A 300 12.28 0.87 14.48
CA ILE A 300 13.23 1.96 14.33
C ILE A 300 14.26 1.90 15.46
N LEU A 301 15.50 2.22 15.16
CA LEU A 301 16.61 2.21 16.11
C LEU A 301 17.03 3.64 16.47
N SER A 302 17.12 3.94 17.76
CA SER A 302 17.63 5.21 18.31
C SER A 302 18.95 5.02 19.08
N THR A 303 19.71 3.96 18.76
CA THR A 303 21.00 3.62 19.36
C THR A 303 22.10 3.55 18.31
N ASP A 304 23.32 3.91 18.67
CA ASP A 304 24.51 3.72 17.83
C ASP A 304 25.14 2.33 17.97
N ARG A 305 24.64 1.53 18.92
CA ARG A 305 25.18 0.19 19.26
C ARG A 305 24.92 -0.82 18.15
N VAL A 306 23.70 -0.79 17.57
CA VAL A 306 23.25 -1.72 16.53
C VAL A 306 22.63 -0.91 15.40
N LYS A 307 22.98 -1.23 14.18
CA LYS A 307 22.43 -0.59 12.96
C LYS A 307 21.39 -1.50 12.30
N PRO A 308 20.45 -0.96 11.51
CA PRO A 308 19.51 -1.78 10.73
C PRO A 308 20.21 -2.85 9.87
N THR A 309 21.36 -2.52 9.29
CA THR A 309 22.17 -3.46 8.49
C THR A 309 22.65 -4.66 9.30
N ASP A 310 23.04 -4.46 10.57
CA ASP A 310 23.54 -5.54 11.42
C ASP A 310 22.43 -6.57 11.69
N ILE A 311 21.19 -6.06 11.92
CA ILE A 311 20.01 -6.92 12.10
C ILE A 311 19.68 -7.67 10.81
N ILE A 312 19.70 -6.97 9.66
CA ILE A 312 19.41 -7.57 8.35
C ILE A 312 20.41 -8.70 8.06
N GLU A 313 21.71 -8.47 8.25
CA GLU A 313 22.77 -9.45 8.02
C GLU A 313 22.66 -10.65 8.97
N ALA A 314 22.39 -10.41 10.26
CA ALA A 314 22.20 -11.48 11.24
C ALA A 314 20.96 -12.36 10.91
N LEU A 315 19.85 -11.75 10.53
CA LEU A 315 18.65 -12.48 10.12
C LEU A 315 18.88 -13.27 8.82
N GLU A 316 19.54 -12.68 7.82
CA GLU A 316 19.83 -13.36 6.55
C GLU A 316 20.78 -14.55 6.76
N ALA A 317 21.75 -14.48 7.67
CA ALA A 317 22.62 -15.61 8.04
C ALA A 317 21.82 -16.80 8.60
N GLU A 318 20.65 -16.54 9.16
CA GLU A 318 19.71 -17.55 9.66
C GLU A 318 18.61 -17.92 8.64
N ASN A 319 18.74 -17.49 7.39
CA ASN A 319 17.75 -17.66 6.30
C ASN A 319 16.40 -17.02 6.62
N ILE A 320 16.42 -15.82 7.21
CA ILE A 320 15.26 -15.02 7.59
C ILE A 320 15.29 -13.72 6.77
N GLU A 321 14.20 -13.43 6.06
CA GLU A 321 14.10 -12.22 5.24
C GLU A 321 13.68 -11.01 6.08
N SER A 322 14.41 -9.91 5.93
CA SER A 322 14.05 -8.57 6.42
C SER A 322 14.42 -7.53 5.36
N ARG A 323 13.91 -6.33 5.47
CA ARG A 323 14.16 -5.26 4.49
C ARG A 323 14.33 -3.91 5.19
N PRO A 324 15.12 -2.99 4.64
CA PRO A 324 15.07 -1.59 5.05
C PRO A 324 13.64 -1.04 4.88
N ILE A 325 13.29 -0.01 5.61
CA ILE A 325 12.13 0.85 5.30
C ILE A 325 12.26 1.37 3.86
N TRP A 326 11.13 1.70 3.22
CA TRP A 326 11.16 2.27 1.87
C TRP A 326 12.12 3.47 1.79
N LYS A 327 13.01 3.47 0.80
CA LYS A 327 13.83 4.65 0.51
C LYS A 327 12.92 5.77 0.02
N PRO A 328 12.94 6.96 0.65
CA PRO A 328 12.10 8.11 0.28
C PRO A 328 12.18 8.46 -1.20
N MET A 329 11.08 8.95 -1.75
CA MET A 329 11.00 9.24 -3.19
C MET A 329 11.96 10.35 -3.63
N HIS A 330 12.13 11.41 -2.83
CA HIS A 330 13.08 12.49 -3.15
C HIS A 330 14.54 12.00 -3.22
N LEU A 331 14.88 10.89 -2.55
CA LEU A 331 16.22 10.27 -2.61
C LEU A 331 16.37 9.27 -3.78
N GLN A 332 15.31 8.97 -4.51
CA GLN A 332 15.38 8.08 -5.66
C GLN A 332 16.06 8.78 -6.84
N PRO A 333 17.03 8.15 -7.52
CA PRO A 333 17.76 8.79 -8.64
C PRO A 333 16.85 9.35 -9.74
N TYR A 334 15.70 8.68 -9.98
CA TYR A 334 14.71 9.12 -10.98
C TYR A 334 13.99 10.41 -10.60
N TYR A 335 13.83 10.68 -9.29
CA TYR A 335 13.06 11.79 -8.76
C TYR A 335 13.91 12.94 -8.20
N GLN A 336 15.24 12.90 -8.30
CA GLN A 336 16.16 13.88 -7.72
C GLN A 336 15.92 15.33 -8.16
N ASN A 337 15.23 15.55 -9.29
CA ASN A 337 14.89 16.88 -9.80
C ASN A 337 13.44 17.29 -9.48
N CYS A 338 12.72 16.52 -8.66
CA CYS A 338 11.39 16.86 -8.19
C CYS A 338 11.48 17.70 -6.92
N ASP A 339 10.50 18.60 -6.74
CA ASP A 339 10.43 19.41 -5.52
C ASP A 339 10.08 18.52 -4.32
N PHE A 340 10.69 18.82 -3.18
CA PHE A 340 10.49 18.15 -1.91
C PHE A 340 10.23 19.20 -0.83
N ILE A 341 9.18 19.02 -0.05
CA ILE A 341 8.76 19.92 1.00
C ILE A 341 8.92 19.24 2.36
N THR A 342 9.66 19.86 3.23
CA THR A 342 9.87 19.44 4.63
C THR A 342 9.76 20.62 5.58
N LEU A 343 9.51 20.36 6.86
CA LEU A 343 9.60 21.34 7.94
C LEU A 343 10.99 21.41 8.57
N GLN A 344 11.85 20.43 8.27
CA GLN A 344 13.21 20.38 8.81
C GLN A 344 14.11 21.41 8.13
N GLU A 345 15.04 21.99 8.89
CA GLU A 345 16.10 22.88 8.35
C GLU A 345 17.20 22.07 7.67
N GLN A 346 17.45 20.85 8.15
CA GLN A 346 18.43 19.92 7.61
C GLN A 346 17.87 18.50 7.63
N GLY A 347 18.06 17.75 6.54
CA GLY A 347 17.52 16.38 6.39
C GLY A 347 16.00 16.36 6.26
N SER A 348 15.41 15.23 6.55
CA SER A 348 13.95 15.02 6.56
C SER A 348 13.55 13.91 7.53
N VAL A 349 12.29 13.90 7.93
CA VAL A 349 11.76 12.83 8.79
C VAL A 349 11.73 11.51 8.05
N SER A 350 11.33 11.52 6.77
CA SER A 350 11.31 10.31 5.92
C SER A 350 12.71 9.71 5.73
N GLU A 351 13.75 10.53 5.58
CA GLU A 351 15.14 10.08 5.50
C GLU A 351 15.63 9.49 6.82
N ASP A 352 15.31 10.13 7.95
CA ASP A 352 15.66 9.61 9.28
C ASP A 352 15.02 8.23 9.53
N ILE A 353 13.73 8.07 9.23
CA ILE A 353 13.03 6.78 9.34
C ILE A 353 13.67 5.72 8.45
N PHE A 354 14.02 6.05 7.19
CA PHE A 354 14.71 5.13 6.28
C PHE A 354 16.07 4.70 6.82
N ASN A 355 16.86 5.64 7.35
CA ASN A 355 18.21 5.35 7.83
C ASN A 355 18.24 4.49 9.10
N ARG A 356 17.22 4.59 9.93
CA ARG A 356 17.16 3.92 11.24
C ARG A 356 16.16 2.76 11.31
N GLY A 357 15.30 2.60 10.30
CA GLY A 357 14.20 1.65 10.34
C GLY A 357 14.41 0.40 9.50
N LEU A 358 13.72 -0.67 9.85
CA LEU A 358 13.64 -1.89 9.06
C LEU A 358 12.31 -2.63 9.27
N CYS A 359 11.93 -3.42 8.26
CA CYS A 359 10.76 -4.29 8.27
C CYS A 359 11.16 -5.70 8.72
N LEU A 360 10.47 -6.23 9.71
CA LEU A 360 10.65 -7.59 10.24
C LEU A 360 9.74 -8.60 9.50
N PRO A 361 10.09 -9.90 9.51
CA PRO A 361 9.24 -10.95 8.96
C PRO A 361 7.83 -10.87 9.53
N SER A 362 6.84 -10.80 8.64
CA SER A 362 5.44 -10.66 9.01
C SER A 362 4.55 -11.62 8.21
N ASP A 363 5.11 -12.76 7.78
CA ASP A 363 4.40 -13.77 7.00
C ASP A 363 3.36 -14.49 7.87
N THR A 364 2.12 -14.53 7.44
CA THR A 364 1.02 -15.17 8.18
C THR A 364 1.18 -16.68 8.38
N LYS A 365 2.16 -17.31 7.71
CA LYS A 365 2.52 -18.73 7.89
C LYS A 365 3.52 -18.96 9.00
N MET A 366 4.05 -17.91 9.62
CA MET A 366 5.01 -18.05 10.73
C MET A 366 4.37 -18.74 11.93
N THR A 367 5.12 -19.70 12.48
CA THR A 367 4.80 -20.34 13.76
C THR A 367 5.39 -19.53 14.92
N ASP A 368 5.04 -19.91 16.16
CA ASP A 368 5.63 -19.29 17.34
C ASP A 368 7.13 -19.59 17.47
N GLU A 369 7.57 -20.75 16.98
CA GLU A 369 8.99 -21.10 16.89
C GLU A 369 9.72 -20.21 15.86
N ASP A 370 9.09 -19.90 14.72
CA ASP A 370 9.64 -18.97 13.74
C ASP A 370 9.78 -17.55 14.36
N LEU A 371 8.78 -17.08 15.12
CA LEU A 371 8.80 -15.79 15.82
C LEU A 371 9.87 -15.74 16.91
N ALA A 372 9.94 -16.79 17.73
CA ALA A 372 10.97 -16.93 18.78
C ALA A 372 12.38 -16.92 18.18
N LYS A 373 12.59 -17.58 17.04
CA LYS A 373 13.86 -17.57 16.33
C LYS A 373 14.25 -16.16 15.86
N VAL A 374 13.31 -15.40 15.28
CA VAL A 374 13.56 -14.02 14.84
C VAL A 374 13.97 -13.14 16.02
N THR A 375 13.21 -13.18 17.11
CA THR A 375 13.49 -12.35 18.30
C THR A 375 14.79 -12.75 18.97
N MET A 376 15.12 -14.04 19.02
CA MET A 376 16.40 -14.53 19.58
C MET A 376 17.60 -13.99 18.77
N VAL A 377 17.55 -14.02 17.44
CA VAL A 377 18.62 -13.48 16.58
C VAL A 377 18.80 -11.98 16.82
N ILE A 378 17.70 -11.22 16.87
CA ILE A 378 17.76 -9.78 17.13
C ILE A 378 18.34 -9.50 18.51
N ARG A 379 17.83 -10.14 19.57
CA ARG A 379 18.31 -9.97 20.94
C ARG A 379 19.80 -10.30 21.10
N GLY A 380 20.29 -11.27 20.33
CA GLY A 380 21.71 -11.64 20.33
C GLY A 380 22.66 -10.50 19.95
N LEU A 381 22.17 -9.45 19.28
CA LEU A 381 22.97 -8.28 18.93
C LEU A 381 23.07 -7.26 20.09
N TRP A 382 22.23 -7.37 21.09
CA TRP A 382 22.29 -6.52 22.31
C TRP A 382 23.19 -7.11 23.40
N GLY A 383 23.65 -8.37 23.29
CA GLY A 383 24.63 -9.03 24.15
C GLY A 383 24.01 -9.95 25.16
#